data_50d992c46324b83d0aa9ef45d3e164c7
#
_entry.id   50d992c46324b83d0aa9ef45d3e164c7
#
_cell.length_a   1.000
_cell.length_b   1.000
_cell.length_c   1.000
_cell.angle_alpha   90.00
_cell.angle_beta   90.00
_cell.angle_gamma   90.00
#
_symmetry.space_group_name_H-M   'P 1'
#
loop_
_entity.id
_entity.type
_entity.pdbx_description
1 polymer ?
#
loop_
_entity_poly.entity_id
_entity_poly.type
_entity_poly.pdbx_seq_one_letter_code
_entity_poly.pdbx_strand_id
1 'polypeptide(L)'
;DVDMEIYGLAPERIESILSRRFRFEVVGKSFGVWILKGYDIDVSVPRRERKVGEGHKSFEIECDPFLPVEAACARRDFTINAMLCDYLTGEVVDPYSGREDLKNRILRHTSGKFAEDSLRVLRAMQFIARFGLAPASETVALCSEIPFGELAPERVFEEWKKLILKGVKISSGLNFLRDCGWVKYFPELAACVGCPQDPQWHPEGDVFVHTGFCLDHFAKERIGDEREDLIVGLAVL
;
A
#
# COMPACT_ATOMS: atom_id res chain seq x y z
N ASP A 1 15.24 -0.50 1.71
CA ASP A 1 15.15 -1.95 1.95
C ASP A 1 15.00 -2.70 0.63
N VAL A 2 15.46 -3.96 0.64
CA VAL A 2 15.45 -4.84 -0.53
C VAL A 2 14.62 -6.08 -0.21
N ASP A 3 13.52 -6.26 -0.93
CA ASP A 3 12.72 -7.48 -0.89
C ASP A 3 13.25 -8.47 -1.92
N MET A 4 13.83 -9.59 -1.44
CA MET A 4 14.36 -10.66 -2.31
C MET A 4 13.42 -11.86 -2.27
N GLU A 5 12.94 -12.28 -3.44
CA GLU A 5 12.10 -13.49 -3.56
C GLU A 5 12.88 -14.60 -4.27
N ILE A 6 13.03 -15.76 -3.61
CA ILE A 6 13.83 -16.89 -4.11
C ILE A 6 12.92 -17.96 -4.71
N TYR A 7 13.14 -18.26 -5.96
CA TYR A 7 12.42 -19.29 -6.72
C TYR A 7 13.25 -20.58 -6.84
N GLY A 8 12.57 -21.71 -6.94
CA GLY A 8 13.19 -23.01 -7.23
C GLY A 8 13.93 -23.69 -6.06
N LEU A 9 13.91 -23.10 -4.85
CA LEU A 9 14.54 -23.68 -3.66
C LEU A 9 13.55 -23.84 -2.52
N ALA A 10 13.53 -25.03 -1.90
CA ALA A 10 12.74 -25.29 -0.71
C ALA A 10 13.17 -24.39 0.47
N PRO A 11 12.23 -23.96 1.35
CA PRO A 11 12.53 -23.08 2.50
C PRO A 11 13.68 -23.58 3.38
N GLU A 12 13.72 -24.88 3.66
CA GLU A 12 14.75 -25.51 4.51
C GLU A 12 16.15 -25.38 3.89
N ARG A 13 16.21 -25.43 2.55
CA ARG A 13 17.46 -25.26 1.83
C ARG A 13 17.96 -23.82 1.87
N ILE A 14 17.05 -22.86 1.73
CA ILE A 14 17.34 -21.43 1.85
C ILE A 14 17.85 -21.15 3.26
N GLU A 15 17.15 -21.59 4.30
CA GLU A 15 17.55 -21.40 5.70
C GLU A 15 18.93 -22.01 6.00
N SER A 16 19.20 -23.22 5.48
CA SER A 16 20.51 -23.85 5.58
C SER A 16 21.64 -23.06 4.91
N ILE A 17 21.36 -22.34 3.83
CA ILE A 17 22.33 -21.48 3.14
C ILE A 17 22.55 -20.18 3.91
N LEU A 18 21.46 -19.53 4.33
CA LEU A 18 21.51 -18.25 5.06
C LEU A 18 22.23 -18.41 6.40
N SER A 19 21.95 -19.48 7.16
CA SER A 19 22.54 -19.74 8.49
C SER A 19 24.06 -19.86 8.48
N ARG A 20 24.68 -20.13 7.32
CA ARG A 20 26.16 -20.22 7.20
C ARG A 20 26.85 -18.86 7.24
N ARG A 21 26.15 -17.78 6.89
CA ARG A 21 26.78 -16.46 6.68
C ARG A 21 26.05 -15.32 7.36
N PHE A 22 24.74 -15.47 7.66
CA PHE A 22 23.90 -14.40 8.16
C PHE A 22 23.22 -14.79 9.47
N ARG A 23 22.99 -13.79 10.32
CA ARG A 23 22.00 -13.89 11.40
C ARG A 23 20.69 -13.35 10.84
N PHE A 24 19.59 -14.06 11.08
CA PHE A 24 18.27 -13.66 10.61
C PHE A 24 17.20 -13.96 11.64
N GLU A 25 16.06 -13.32 11.47
CA GLU A 25 14.84 -13.58 12.21
C GLU A 25 13.82 -14.19 11.25
N VAL A 26 13.15 -15.26 11.67
CA VAL A 26 12.11 -15.91 10.88
C VAL A 26 10.78 -15.29 11.26
N VAL A 27 10.11 -14.63 10.33
CA VAL A 27 8.78 -14.08 10.55
C VAL A 27 7.75 -15.09 10.09
N GLY A 28 7.08 -15.73 11.08
CA GLY A 28 6.07 -16.74 10.83
C GLY A 28 6.65 -18.01 10.16
N LYS A 29 6.79 -19.11 10.90
CA LYS A 29 7.36 -20.36 10.38
C LYS A 29 6.68 -20.90 9.12
N SER A 30 5.41 -20.56 8.90
CA SER A 30 4.62 -20.92 7.71
C SER A 30 4.76 -19.93 6.55
N PHE A 31 5.36 -18.74 6.77
CA PHE A 31 5.39 -17.67 5.76
C PHE A 31 6.63 -17.66 4.88
N GLY A 32 7.69 -18.39 5.27
CA GLY A 32 8.94 -18.44 4.51
C GLY A 32 9.56 -17.07 4.28
N VAL A 33 9.64 -16.23 5.35
CA VAL A 33 10.28 -14.91 5.31
C VAL A 33 11.41 -14.87 6.34
N TRP A 34 12.60 -14.44 5.91
CA TRP A 34 13.80 -14.27 6.73
C TRP A 34 14.27 -12.82 6.65
N ILE A 35 14.27 -12.12 7.79
CA ILE A 35 14.81 -10.75 7.92
C ILE A 35 16.28 -10.84 8.29
N LEU A 36 17.18 -10.40 7.42
CA LEU A 36 18.62 -10.47 7.65
C LEU A 36 19.07 -9.40 8.63
N LYS A 37 19.59 -9.80 9.80
CA LYS A 37 20.05 -8.84 10.83
C LYS A 37 21.32 -8.11 10.40
N GLY A 38 21.26 -6.79 10.46
CA GLY A 38 22.37 -5.92 10.06
C GLY A 38 22.37 -5.59 8.56
N TYR A 39 21.37 -6.05 7.84
CA TYR A 39 21.12 -5.72 6.44
C TYR A 39 19.67 -5.29 6.29
N ASP A 40 19.41 -4.39 5.38
CA ASP A 40 18.07 -3.94 5.03
C ASP A 40 17.49 -4.80 3.90
N ILE A 41 17.50 -6.13 4.16
CA ILE A 41 17.14 -7.16 3.19
C ILE A 41 16.18 -8.16 3.84
N ASP A 42 15.01 -8.31 3.21
CA ASP A 42 14.05 -9.35 3.51
C ASP A 42 14.10 -10.43 2.42
N VAL A 43 14.30 -11.67 2.84
CA VAL A 43 14.32 -12.82 1.93
C VAL A 43 13.01 -13.59 2.09
N SER A 44 12.36 -13.90 0.99
CA SER A 44 11.10 -14.65 0.98
C SER A 44 11.07 -15.73 -0.10
N VAL A 45 10.10 -16.64 -0.01
CA VAL A 45 9.72 -17.55 -1.10
C VAL A 45 8.36 -17.20 -1.64
N PRO A 46 8.08 -17.47 -2.91
CA PRO A 46 6.74 -17.37 -3.46
C PRO A 46 5.74 -18.19 -2.64
N ARG A 47 4.55 -17.66 -2.47
CA ARG A 47 3.51 -18.31 -1.66
C ARG A 47 2.15 -18.26 -2.33
N ARG A 48 1.35 -19.28 -2.08
CA ARG A 48 -0.07 -19.29 -2.38
C ARG A 48 -0.84 -18.91 -1.12
N GLU A 49 -1.82 -18.06 -1.28
CA GLU A 49 -2.79 -17.77 -0.23
C GLU A 49 -4.08 -18.50 -0.60
N ARG A 50 -4.54 -19.40 0.27
CA ARG A 50 -5.79 -20.12 0.10
C ARG A 50 -6.75 -19.67 1.18
N LYS A 51 -7.88 -19.12 0.78
CA LYS A 51 -8.96 -18.78 1.72
C LYS A 51 -9.61 -20.06 2.24
N VAL A 52 -9.56 -20.30 3.55
CA VAL A 52 -10.06 -21.52 4.21
C VAL A 52 -11.31 -21.26 5.05
N GLY A 53 -11.83 -20.00 5.09
CA GLY A 53 -13.01 -19.62 5.86
C GLY A 53 -13.44 -18.17 5.63
N GLU A 54 -14.41 -17.69 6.42
CA GLU A 54 -14.85 -16.31 6.43
C GLU A 54 -14.01 -15.50 7.42
N GLY A 55 -13.46 -14.32 6.96
CA GLY A 55 -12.65 -13.39 7.76
C GLY A 55 -11.16 -13.34 7.39
N HIS A 56 -10.47 -12.27 7.82
CA HIS A 56 -9.06 -12.01 7.50
C HIS A 56 -8.05 -13.00 8.12
N LYS A 57 -8.45 -13.82 9.08
CA LYS A 57 -7.60 -14.84 9.73
C LYS A 57 -7.70 -16.22 9.09
N SER A 58 -8.46 -16.36 8.01
CA SER A 58 -8.80 -17.65 7.39
C SER A 58 -8.02 -17.91 6.11
N PHE A 59 -6.80 -17.39 5.99
CA PHE A 59 -5.91 -17.73 4.88
C PHE A 59 -4.88 -18.76 5.35
N GLU A 60 -4.87 -19.92 4.70
CA GLU A 60 -3.70 -20.80 4.71
C GLU A 60 -2.67 -20.26 3.71
N ILE A 61 -1.48 -20.01 4.21
CA ILE A 61 -0.34 -19.58 3.41
C ILE A 61 0.53 -20.81 3.19
N GLU A 62 0.68 -21.20 1.95
CA GLU A 62 1.53 -22.30 1.53
C GLU A 62 2.71 -21.74 0.71
N CYS A 63 3.94 -22.01 1.17
CA CYS A 63 5.14 -21.70 0.41
C CYS A 63 5.22 -22.59 -0.81
N ASP A 64 5.28 -22.00 -2.00
CA ASP A 64 5.46 -22.73 -3.27
C ASP A 64 6.63 -22.12 -4.05
N PRO A 65 7.86 -22.61 -3.83
CA PRO A 65 9.05 -22.12 -4.51
C PRO A 65 9.00 -22.25 -6.05
N PHE A 66 8.10 -23.09 -6.56
CA PHE A 66 7.94 -23.34 -7.99
C PHE A 66 6.74 -22.59 -8.59
N LEU A 67 6.11 -21.72 -7.80
CA LEU A 67 5.01 -20.90 -8.28
C LEU A 67 5.49 -20.04 -9.48
N PRO A 68 4.75 -20.03 -10.61
CA PRO A 68 5.05 -19.13 -11.70
C PRO A 68 5.11 -17.66 -11.24
N VAL A 69 6.08 -16.90 -11.75
CA VAL A 69 6.31 -15.50 -11.37
C VAL A 69 5.05 -14.65 -11.52
N GLU A 70 4.30 -14.84 -12.61
CA GLU A 70 3.03 -14.15 -12.84
C GLU A 70 2.01 -14.44 -11.71
N ALA A 71 1.88 -15.69 -11.29
CA ALA A 71 0.98 -16.08 -10.22
C ALA A 71 1.41 -15.52 -8.84
N ALA A 72 2.74 -15.43 -8.60
CA ALA A 72 3.29 -14.79 -7.42
C ALA A 72 3.01 -13.28 -7.41
N CYS A 73 3.17 -12.61 -8.55
CA CYS A 73 2.89 -11.18 -8.71
C CYS A 73 1.40 -10.84 -8.62
N ALA A 74 0.49 -11.73 -9.06
CA ALA A 74 -0.97 -11.50 -9.06
C ALA A 74 -1.54 -11.13 -7.69
N ARG A 75 -0.90 -11.54 -6.60
CA ARG A 75 -1.34 -11.25 -5.22
C ARG A 75 -0.89 -9.89 -4.70
N ARG A 76 0.03 -9.22 -5.40
CA ARG A 76 0.52 -7.90 -5.02
C ARG A 76 -0.57 -6.85 -5.22
N ASP A 77 -0.44 -5.74 -4.51
CA ASP A 77 -1.46 -4.69 -4.52
C ASP A 77 -1.55 -3.97 -5.87
N PHE A 78 -0.45 -3.38 -6.34
CA PHE A 78 -0.43 -2.55 -7.54
C PHE A 78 0.53 -3.10 -8.59
N THR A 79 0.23 -2.83 -9.87
CA THR A 79 1.07 -3.22 -10.99
C THR A 79 2.50 -2.73 -10.85
N ILE A 80 2.68 -1.49 -10.35
CA ILE A 80 4.00 -0.87 -10.11
C ILE A 80 4.81 -1.58 -9.02
N ASN A 81 4.17 -2.34 -8.15
CA ASN A 81 4.79 -3.16 -7.11
C ASN A 81 4.87 -4.65 -7.51
N ALA A 82 4.34 -5.00 -8.68
CA ALA A 82 4.30 -6.37 -9.19
C ALA A 82 5.43 -6.67 -10.20
N MET A 83 6.39 -5.79 -10.31
CA MET A 83 7.62 -5.98 -11.08
C MET A 83 8.69 -6.67 -10.23
N LEU A 84 9.50 -7.50 -10.87
CA LEU A 84 10.66 -8.16 -10.29
C LEU A 84 11.89 -7.84 -11.13
N CYS A 85 13.05 -7.83 -10.51
CA CYS A 85 14.32 -7.73 -11.20
C CYS A 85 15.12 -9.00 -10.90
N ASP A 86 15.52 -9.73 -11.94
CA ASP A 86 16.47 -10.84 -11.78
C ASP A 86 17.83 -10.26 -11.37
N TYR A 87 18.26 -10.62 -10.17
CA TYR A 87 19.51 -10.09 -9.62
C TYR A 87 20.76 -10.47 -10.41
N LEU A 88 20.74 -11.62 -11.10
CA LEU A 88 21.90 -12.12 -11.85
C LEU A 88 22.01 -11.51 -13.24
N THR A 89 20.88 -11.35 -13.92
CA THR A 89 20.83 -10.87 -15.31
C THR A 89 20.51 -9.38 -15.41
N GLY A 90 19.87 -8.79 -14.38
CA GLY A 90 19.33 -7.44 -14.41
C GLY A 90 18.05 -7.32 -15.24
N GLU A 91 17.51 -8.43 -15.72
CA GLU A 91 16.26 -8.44 -16.48
C GLU A 91 15.07 -8.09 -15.58
N VAL A 92 14.20 -7.19 -16.06
CA VAL A 92 12.96 -6.83 -15.37
C VAL A 92 11.81 -7.66 -15.89
N VAL A 93 11.24 -8.46 -15.02
CA VAL A 93 10.04 -9.25 -15.27
C VAL A 93 8.83 -8.44 -14.84
N ASP A 94 7.96 -8.09 -15.78
CA ASP A 94 6.81 -7.21 -15.58
C ASP A 94 5.54 -7.83 -16.19
N PRO A 95 4.93 -8.80 -15.48
CA PRO A 95 3.77 -9.53 -16.03
C PRO A 95 2.48 -8.71 -16.08
N TYR A 96 2.43 -7.56 -15.39
CA TYR A 96 1.24 -6.72 -15.26
C TYR A 96 1.39 -5.30 -15.79
N SER A 97 2.43 -5.07 -16.63
CA SER A 97 2.69 -3.77 -17.27
C SER A 97 2.90 -2.61 -16.28
N GLY A 98 3.52 -2.89 -15.13
CA GLY A 98 3.80 -1.91 -14.09
C GLY A 98 4.73 -0.79 -14.56
N ARG A 99 5.67 -1.09 -15.47
CA ARG A 99 6.56 -0.07 -16.09
C ARG A 99 5.77 0.96 -16.89
N GLU A 100 4.77 0.52 -17.65
CA GLU A 100 3.93 1.42 -18.45
C GLU A 100 3.04 2.26 -17.53
N ASP A 101 2.43 1.66 -16.51
CA ASP A 101 1.66 2.39 -15.51
C ASP A 101 2.53 3.41 -14.76
N LEU A 102 3.75 3.05 -14.38
CA LEU A 102 4.70 3.96 -13.73
C LEU A 102 5.08 5.14 -14.64
N LYS A 103 5.37 4.86 -15.91
CA LYS A 103 5.69 5.89 -16.91
C LYS A 103 4.54 6.88 -17.11
N ASN A 104 3.30 6.35 -17.15
CA ASN A 104 2.10 7.16 -17.32
C ASN A 104 1.57 7.75 -15.99
N ARG A 105 2.26 7.50 -14.86
CA ARG A 105 1.87 7.93 -13.52
C ARG A 105 0.48 7.42 -13.11
N ILE A 106 0.17 6.18 -13.43
CA ILE A 106 -1.11 5.53 -13.12
C ILE A 106 -0.91 4.58 -11.93
N LEU A 107 -1.85 4.60 -10.98
CA LEU A 107 -1.97 3.60 -9.93
C LEU A 107 -3.09 2.62 -10.29
N ARG A 108 -2.69 1.40 -10.63
CA ARG A 108 -3.59 0.31 -11.04
C ARG A 108 -3.43 -0.88 -10.11
N HIS A 109 -4.54 -1.49 -9.70
CA HIS A 109 -4.51 -2.78 -8.99
C HIS A 109 -4.00 -3.90 -9.91
N THR A 110 -3.30 -4.87 -9.32
CA THR A 110 -2.66 -5.94 -10.12
C THR A 110 -3.66 -6.95 -10.65
N SER A 111 -4.62 -7.38 -9.82
CA SER A 111 -5.63 -8.39 -10.19
C SER A 111 -6.85 -8.30 -9.26
N GLY A 112 -7.89 -9.13 -9.52
CA GLY A 112 -9.03 -9.25 -8.62
C GLY A 112 -8.71 -9.68 -7.19
N LYS A 113 -7.51 -10.24 -6.94
CA LYS A 113 -7.01 -10.53 -5.60
C LYS A 113 -6.75 -9.28 -4.74
N PHE A 114 -6.75 -8.10 -5.37
CA PHE A 114 -6.68 -6.84 -4.66
C PHE A 114 -7.79 -6.72 -3.59
N ALA A 115 -8.98 -7.21 -3.87
CA ALA A 115 -10.13 -7.17 -2.96
C ALA A 115 -10.01 -8.11 -1.73
N GLU A 116 -9.01 -8.99 -1.70
CA GLU A 116 -8.79 -9.91 -0.56
C GLU A 116 -8.30 -9.18 0.70
N ASP A 117 -7.67 -7.99 0.57
CA ASP A 117 -7.24 -7.16 1.70
C ASP A 117 -7.75 -5.72 1.52
N SER A 118 -8.78 -5.35 2.28
CA SER A 118 -9.40 -4.03 2.23
C SER A 118 -8.42 -2.89 2.60
N LEU A 119 -7.33 -3.16 3.33
CA LEU A 119 -6.30 -2.17 3.61
C LEU A 119 -5.66 -1.60 2.34
N ARG A 120 -5.69 -2.35 1.23
CA ARG A 120 -5.13 -1.90 -0.05
C ARG A 120 -5.80 -0.63 -0.58
N VAL A 121 -7.05 -0.35 -0.18
CA VAL A 121 -7.70 0.93 -0.51
C VAL A 121 -7.01 2.11 0.19
N LEU A 122 -6.66 1.98 1.47
CA LEU A 122 -5.89 3.01 2.18
C LEU A 122 -4.45 3.09 1.66
N ARG A 123 -3.88 1.96 1.24
CA ARG A 123 -2.60 1.95 0.55
C ARG A 123 -2.65 2.74 -0.77
N ALA A 124 -3.75 2.60 -1.55
CA ALA A 124 -3.95 3.42 -2.75
C ALA A 124 -3.97 4.91 -2.43
N MET A 125 -4.74 5.32 -1.42
CA MET A 125 -4.81 6.70 -0.94
C MET A 125 -3.41 7.30 -0.72
N GLN A 126 -2.57 6.63 0.09
CA GLN A 126 -1.24 7.18 0.41
C GLN A 126 -0.26 7.09 -0.77
N PHE A 127 -0.36 6.07 -1.66
CA PHE A 127 0.46 5.99 -2.87
C PHE A 127 0.16 7.14 -3.84
N ILE A 128 -1.12 7.43 -4.07
CA ILE A 128 -1.57 8.55 -4.90
C ILE A 128 -0.98 9.85 -4.37
N ALA A 129 -1.11 10.11 -3.07
CA ALA A 129 -0.63 11.33 -2.43
C ALA A 129 0.89 11.47 -2.44
N ARG A 130 1.62 10.37 -2.26
CA ARG A 130 3.08 10.35 -2.14
C ARG A 130 3.79 10.47 -3.47
N PHE A 131 3.28 9.78 -4.47
CA PHE A 131 3.97 9.63 -5.75
C PHE A 131 3.32 10.43 -6.88
N GLY A 132 2.22 11.13 -6.61
CA GLY A 132 1.49 11.92 -7.59
C GLY A 132 0.94 11.06 -8.73
N LEU A 133 0.43 9.87 -8.39
CA LEU A 133 -0.16 8.95 -9.34
C LEU A 133 -1.65 9.24 -9.51
N ALA A 134 -2.17 9.05 -10.72
CA ALA A 134 -3.60 9.08 -10.98
C ALA A 134 -4.18 7.67 -10.80
N PRO A 135 -5.27 7.47 -10.03
CA PRO A 135 -5.89 6.17 -9.93
C PRO A 135 -6.52 5.77 -11.26
N ALA A 136 -6.32 4.52 -11.69
CA ALA A 136 -7.03 3.97 -12.83
C ALA A 136 -8.54 3.86 -12.51
N SER A 137 -9.41 4.14 -13.48
CA SER A 137 -10.87 4.15 -13.28
C SER A 137 -11.40 2.81 -12.77
N GLU A 138 -10.88 1.71 -13.28
CA GLU A 138 -11.21 0.35 -12.84
C GLU A 138 -10.72 0.06 -11.41
N THR A 139 -9.66 0.73 -10.95
CA THR A 139 -9.20 0.61 -9.56
C THR A 139 -10.13 1.38 -8.62
N VAL A 140 -10.59 2.57 -9.03
CA VAL A 140 -11.60 3.32 -8.27
C VAL A 140 -12.90 2.53 -8.17
N ALA A 141 -13.37 1.96 -9.29
CA ALA A 141 -14.56 1.14 -9.32
C ALA A 141 -14.45 -0.09 -8.41
N LEU A 142 -13.33 -0.83 -8.48
CA LEU A 142 -13.09 -1.98 -7.62
C LEU A 142 -13.07 -1.56 -6.13
N CYS A 143 -12.38 -0.47 -5.80
CA CYS A 143 -12.31 0.02 -4.42
C CYS A 143 -13.69 0.41 -3.85
N SER A 144 -14.60 0.89 -4.69
CA SER A 144 -15.97 1.25 -4.25
C SER A 144 -16.81 0.05 -3.81
N GLU A 145 -16.48 -1.15 -4.29
CA GLU A 145 -17.14 -2.41 -3.95
C GLU A 145 -16.54 -3.10 -2.72
N ILE A 146 -15.32 -2.72 -2.32
CA ILE A 146 -14.62 -3.33 -1.18
C ILE A 146 -15.15 -2.72 0.13
N PRO A 147 -15.70 -3.54 1.05
CA PRO A 147 -16.11 -3.06 2.37
C PRO A 147 -14.87 -2.80 3.25
N PHE A 148 -15.03 -1.97 4.29
CA PHE A 148 -13.96 -1.70 5.26
C PHE A 148 -13.50 -2.99 5.98
N GLY A 149 -14.44 -3.87 6.31
CA GLY A 149 -14.18 -5.15 6.95
C GLY A 149 -13.61 -4.99 8.38
N GLU A 150 -12.90 -6.02 8.81
CA GLU A 150 -12.27 -6.07 10.14
C GLU A 150 -10.79 -5.66 10.05
N LEU A 151 -10.53 -4.39 9.72
CA LEU A 151 -9.17 -3.85 9.71
C LEU A 151 -8.69 -3.56 11.13
N ALA A 152 -7.51 -4.05 11.48
CA ALA A 152 -6.85 -3.70 12.73
C ALA A 152 -6.54 -2.19 12.76
N PRO A 153 -6.92 -1.46 13.83
CA PRO A 153 -6.72 -0.02 13.93
C PRO A 153 -5.28 0.42 13.69
N GLU A 154 -4.33 -0.37 14.15
CA GLU A 154 -2.90 -0.11 13.97
C GLU A 154 -2.50 -0.11 12.50
N ARG A 155 -3.03 -1.05 11.70
CA ARG A 155 -2.77 -1.10 10.25
C ARG A 155 -3.38 0.10 9.53
N VAL A 156 -4.59 0.50 9.93
CA VAL A 156 -5.26 1.69 9.42
C VAL A 156 -4.45 2.94 9.74
N PHE A 157 -4.03 3.09 11.00
CA PHE A 157 -3.24 4.22 11.46
C PHE A 157 -1.90 4.34 10.71
N GLU A 158 -1.22 3.23 10.44
CA GLU A 158 0.04 3.26 9.70
C GLU A 158 -0.13 3.79 8.25
N GLU A 159 -1.25 3.53 7.58
CA GLU A 159 -1.48 4.11 6.25
C GLU A 159 -1.81 5.62 6.32
N TRP A 160 -2.56 6.06 7.34
CA TRP A 160 -2.77 7.48 7.62
C TRP A 160 -1.47 8.19 8.00
N LYS A 161 -0.66 7.58 8.85
CA LYS A 161 0.67 8.09 9.21
C LYS A 161 1.55 8.28 7.98
N LYS A 162 1.58 7.31 7.07
CA LYS A 162 2.32 7.43 5.79
C LYS A 162 1.77 8.55 4.91
N LEU A 163 0.45 8.73 4.86
CA LEU A 163 -0.18 9.84 4.15
C LEU A 163 0.30 11.18 4.69
N ILE A 164 0.20 11.37 6.01
CA ILE A 164 0.55 12.62 6.69
C ILE A 164 2.04 12.92 6.58
N LEU A 165 2.90 11.94 6.86
CA LEU A 165 4.35 12.16 6.93
C LEU A 165 5.04 12.17 5.56
N LYS A 166 4.49 11.45 4.58
CA LYS A 166 5.16 11.23 3.29
C LYS A 166 4.36 11.74 2.09
N GLY A 167 3.10 12.13 2.27
CA GLY A 167 2.26 12.66 1.19
C GLY A 167 2.82 13.99 0.65
N VAL A 168 2.96 14.12 -0.66
CA VAL A 168 3.37 15.35 -1.31
C VAL A 168 2.15 16.19 -1.69
N LYS A 169 1.09 15.51 -2.14
CA LYS A 169 -0.22 16.10 -2.44
C LYS A 169 -1.30 15.31 -1.72
N ILE A 170 -1.48 15.62 -0.43
CA ILE A 170 -2.36 14.86 0.47
C ILE A 170 -3.82 14.93 -0.01
N SER A 171 -4.24 16.09 -0.54
CA SER A 171 -5.57 16.30 -1.12
C SER A 171 -5.93 15.25 -2.17
N SER A 172 -4.97 14.79 -2.98
CA SER A 172 -5.25 13.78 -4.02
C SER A 172 -5.60 12.42 -3.44
N GLY A 173 -4.99 12.05 -2.32
CA GLY A 173 -5.34 10.83 -1.59
C GLY A 173 -6.73 10.92 -0.94
N LEU A 174 -7.07 12.06 -0.34
CA LEU A 174 -8.40 12.30 0.22
C LEU A 174 -9.48 12.28 -0.87
N ASN A 175 -9.23 12.93 -2.01
CA ASN A 175 -10.14 12.89 -3.16
C ASN A 175 -10.39 11.46 -3.64
N PHE A 176 -9.35 10.62 -3.69
CA PHE A 176 -9.52 9.21 -4.02
C PHE A 176 -10.46 8.49 -3.04
N LEU A 177 -10.35 8.72 -1.72
CA LEU A 177 -11.27 8.14 -0.73
C LEU A 177 -12.71 8.61 -0.95
N ARG A 178 -12.91 9.88 -1.29
CA ARG A 178 -14.24 10.41 -1.63
C ARG A 178 -14.77 9.76 -2.91
N ASP A 179 -13.97 9.69 -3.95
CA ASP A 179 -14.37 9.24 -5.27
C ASP A 179 -14.71 7.74 -5.31
N CYS A 180 -14.03 6.91 -4.49
CA CYS A 180 -14.40 5.50 -4.30
C CYS A 180 -15.40 5.28 -3.15
N GLY A 181 -15.91 6.33 -2.50
CA GLY A 181 -16.91 6.25 -1.44
C GLY A 181 -16.40 5.74 -0.10
N TRP A 182 -15.09 5.60 0.07
CA TRP A 182 -14.49 5.13 1.34
C TRP A 182 -14.46 6.18 2.43
N VAL A 183 -14.60 7.46 2.09
CA VAL A 183 -14.71 8.55 3.07
C VAL A 183 -15.79 8.29 4.13
N LYS A 184 -16.84 7.55 3.78
CA LYS A 184 -17.94 7.16 4.69
C LYS A 184 -17.50 6.39 5.94
N TYR A 185 -16.33 5.74 5.90
CA TYR A 185 -15.78 5.00 7.03
C TYR A 185 -14.98 5.87 8.01
N PHE A 186 -14.82 7.15 7.69
CA PHE A 186 -14.18 8.18 8.51
C PHE A 186 -15.18 9.31 8.74
N PRO A 187 -16.08 9.19 9.75
CA PRO A 187 -17.25 10.05 9.90
C PRO A 187 -16.90 11.53 10.06
N GLU A 188 -15.75 11.85 10.68
CA GLU A 188 -15.29 13.23 10.84
C GLU A 188 -14.96 13.85 9.48
N LEU A 189 -14.22 13.11 8.65
CA LEU A 189 -13.87 13.54 7.31
C LEU A 189 -15.08 13.53 6.36
N ALA A 190 -15.96 12.54 6.51
CA ALA A 190 -17.20 12.46 5.73
C ALA A 190 -18.12 13.66 5.97
N ALA A 191 -18.16 14.17 7.20
CA ALA A 191 -18.96 15.35 7.57
C ALA A 191 -18.45 16.64 6.89
N CYS A 192 -17.20 16.68 6.47
CA CYS A 192 -16.63 17.83 5.75
C CYS A 192 -17.07 17.88 4.27
N VAL A 193 -17.46 16.71 3.69
CA VAL A 193 -17.89 16.64 2.28
C VAL A 193 -19.24 17.31 2.10
N GLY A 194 -19.28 18.32 1.23
CA GLY A 194 -20.49 19.11 0.97
C GLY A 194 -20.86 20.06 2.12
N CYS A 195 -20.03 20.21 3.16
CA CYS A 195 -20.23 21.21 4.20
C CYS A 195 -19.87 22.60 3.63
N PRO A 196 -20.89 23.49 3.45
CA PRO A 196 -20.67 24.76 2.76
C PRO A 196 -19.86 25.73 3.61
N GLN A 197 -19.09 26.58 2.94
CA GLN A 197 -18.37 27.71 3.51
C GLN A 197 -18.80 29.00 2.79
N ASP A 198 -18.48 30.16 3.38
CA ASP A 198 -18.72 31.45 2.73
C ASP A 198 -17.83 31.58 1.48
N PRO A 199 -18.40 31.68 0.26
CA PRO A 199 -17.61 31.74 -0.96
C PRO A 199 -16.70 32.97 -1.08
N GLN A 200 -16.95 34.02 -0.31
CA GLN A 200 -16.11 35.20 -0.28
C GLN A 200 -14.75 34.91 0.39
N TRP A 201 -14.77 34.06 1.41
CA TRP A 201 -13.57 33.71 2.19
C TRP A 201 -12.97 32.37 1.77
N HIS A 202 -13.81 31.47 1.22
CA HIS A 202 -13.44 30.12 0.81
C HIS A 202 -13.92 29.84 -0.63
N PRO A 203 -13.34 30.52 -1.62
CA PRO A 203 -13.73 30.35 -3.03
C PRO A 203 -13.37 28.96 -3.58
N GLU A 204 -12.53 28.21 -2.88
CA GLU A 204 -12.10 26.85 -3.23
C GLU A 204 -13.21 25.79 -3.09
N GLY A 205 -14.23 26.04 -2.24
CA GLY A 205 -15.38 25.14 -2.10
C GLY A 205 -15.77 24.80 -0.67
N ASP A 206 -16.10 23.54 -0.42
CA ASP A 206 -16.54 23.01 0.88
C ASP A 206 -15.38 22.78 1.86
N VAL A 207 -15.72 22.44 3.11
CA VAL A 207 -14.74 22.18 4.17
C VAL A 207 -13.78 21.05 3.77
N PHE A 208 -14.25 20.01 3.07
CA PHE A 208 -13.38 18.91 2.62
C PHE A 208 -12.29 19.39 1.66
N VAL A 209 -12.65 20.22 0.69
CA VAL A 209 -11.69 20.80 -0.27
C VAL A 209 -10.71 21.71 0.43
N HIS A 210 -11.20 22.58 1.35
CA HIS A 210 -10.37 23.44 2.16
C HIS A 210 -9.35 22.65 3.01
N THR A 211 -9.81 21.62 3.72
CA THR A 211 -8.93 20.72 4.49
C THR A 211 -7.84 20.11 3.61
N GLY A 212 -8.20 19.70 2.39
CA GLY A 212 -7.23 19.18 1.43
C GLY A 212 -6.13 20.21 1.08
N PHE A 213 -6.48 21.49 0.87
CA PHE A 213 -5.51 22.55 0.62
C PHE A 213 -4.64 22.85 1.83
N CYS A 214 -5.22 22.86 3.04
CA CYS A 214 -4.45 23.04 4.27
C CYS A 214 -3.41 21.94 4.44
N LEU A 215 -3.78 20.69 4.18
CA LEU A 215 -2.88 19.55 4.23
C LEU A 215 -1.80 19.57 3.15
N ASP A 216 -2.12 20.03 1.94
CA ASP A 216 -1.13 20.21 0.87
C ASP A 216 -0.13 21.35 1.21
N HIS A 217 -0.58 22.38 1.94
CA HIS A 217 0.30 23.42 2.45
C HIS A 217 1.17 22.87 3.58
N PHE A 218 0.58 22.21 4.57
CA PHE A 218 1.30 21.51 5.63
C PHE A 218 2.39 20.58 5.09
N ALA A 219 2.09 19.84 4.03
CA ALA A 219 3.05 18.90 3.42
C ALA A 219 4.36 19.60 2.95
N LYS A 220 4.32 20.88 2.64
CA LYS A 220 5.48 21.69 2.24
C LYS A 220 6.23 22.28 3.43
N GLU A 221 5.52 22.48 4.54
CA GLU A 221 6.03 23.16 5.74
C GLU A 221 6.50 22.17 6.84
N ARG A 222 6.55 20.86 6.55
CA ARG A 222 7.07 19.87 7.47
C ARG A 222 8.49 20.20 7.88
N ILE A 223 8.78 20.09 9.18
CA ILE A 223 10.08 20.42 9.76
C ILE A 223 11.05 19.22 9.78
N GLY A 224 10.56 18.01 9.48
CA GLY A 224 11.34 16.78 9.47
C GLY A 224 11.40 16.06 10.83
N ASP A 225 10.73 16.56 11.87
CA ASP A 225 10.49 15.82 13.10
C ASP A 225 9.23 14.98 12.94
N GLU A 226 9.38 13.65 12.93
CA GLU A 226 8.28 12.72 12.64
C GLU A 226 7.11 12.89 13.64
N ARG A 227 7.42 13.14 14.91
CA ARG A 227 6.41 13.26 15.96
C ARG A 227 5.64 14.58 15.83
N GLU A 228 6.35 15.68 15.66
CA GLU A 228 5.74 17.00 15.53
C GLU A 228 4.95 17.10 14.22
N ASP A 229 5.53 16.69 13.11
CA ASP A 229 4.87 16.67 11.81
C ASP A 229 3.60 15.80 11.82
N LEU A 230 3.63 14.64 12.53
CA LEU A 230 2.43 13.80 12.67
C LEU A 230 1.34 14.49 13.48
N ILE A 231 1.69 15.11 14.61
CA ILE A 231 0.73 15.82 15.49
C ILE A 231 0.09 16.98 14.72
N VAL A 232 0.91 17.82 14.07
CA VAL A 232 0.39 18.97 13.32
C VAL A 232 -0.47 18.50 12.15
N GLY A 233 -0.01 17.52 11.37
CA GLY A 233 -0.75 17.01 10.22
C GLY A 233 -2.09 16.37 10.61
N LEU A 234 -2.16 15.65 11.74
CA LEU A 234 -3.42 15.12 12.26
C LEU A 234 -4.35 16.22 12.82
N ALA A 235 -3.80 17.31 13.35
CA ALA A 235 -4.58 18.44 13.82
C ALA A 235 -5.16 19.28 12.66
N VAL A 236 -4.55 19.25 11.49
CA VAL A 236 -5.05 19.90 10.27
C VAL A 236 -6.09 19.06 9.56
N LEU A 237 -6.01 17.71 9.69
CA LEU A 237 -6.96 16.77 9.11
C LEU A 237 -8.32 16.84 9.79
#